data_8cea96b6ecfb925928a2fd0e9265dfd8
#
_entry.id   8cea96b6ecfb925928a2fd0e9265dfd8
#
_cell.length_a   1.000
_cell.length_b   1.000
_cell.length_c   1.000
_cell.angle_alpha   90.00
_cell.angle_beta   90.00
_cell.angle_gamma   90.00
#
_symmetry.space_group_name_H-M   'P 1'
#
loop_
_entity.id
_entity.type
_entity.pdbx_description
1 polymer ?
#
loop_
_entity_poly.entity_id
_entity_poly.type
_entity_poly.pdbx_seq_one_letter_code
_entity_poly.pdbx_strand_id
1 'polypeptide(L)'
;MLQTLLVNLKLHFREKSQLFWLFAFPIILATMFNGMFGNIAESYELRTIDVVVVDNDDWRASPGAQTLVDGISSDADGDHIKADSDDGAMPKLITATKTSSVQAANQLLSDGKAQGALSVDGEGKLQLAISQAMQSSVTDVMASSGSLDISLTVLGNIVDLYNRNTNVVVNTAQHNPSALLDDAF
;
A
#
# COMPACT_ATOMS: atom_id res chain seq x y z
N MET A 1 -54.93 -7.11 26.45
CA MET A 1 -53.73 -6.88 25.59
C MET A 1 -52.73 -8.02 25.64
N LEU A 2 -52.31 -8.53 26.80
CA LEU A 2 -51.32 -9.62 26.90
C LEU A 2 -51.77 -10.94 26.24
N GLN A 3 -53.07 -11.29 26.38
CA GLN A 3 -53.64 -12.50 25.77
C GLN A 3 -53.65 -12.42 24.25
N THR A 4 -53.93 -11.26 23.67
CA THR A 4 -53.92 -11.07 22.21
C THR A 4 -52.50 -11.19 21.66
N LEU A 5 -51.49 -10.71 22.38
CA LEU A 5 -50.10 -10.81 22.04
C LEU A 5 -49.60 -12.29 22.07
N LEU A 6 -49.99 -13.03 23.12
CA LEU A 6 -49.64 -14.45 23.25
C LEU A 6 -50.29 -15.32 22.17
N VAL A 7 -51.53 -15.03 21.78
CA VAL A 7 -52.24 -15.76 20.73
C VAL A 7 -51.58 -15.48 19.36
N ASN A 8 -51.29 -14.22 19.06
CA ASN A 8 -50.57 -13.85 17.82
C ASN A 8 -49.16 -14.45 17.76
N LEU A 9 -48.43 -14.43 18.86
CA LEU A 9 -47.08 -15.06 18.93
C LEU A 9 -47.18 -16.57 18.69
N LYS A 10 -48.18 -17.25 19.30
CA LYS A 10 -48.40 -18.66 19.11
C LYS A 10 -48.80 -19.04 17.66
N LEU A 11 -49.55 -18.15 16.99
CA LEU A 11 -49.92 -18.33 15.57
C LEU A 11 -48.67 -18.20 14.68
N HIS A 12 -47.83 -17.21 14.90
CA HIS A 12 -46.58 -17.04 14.16
C HIS A 12 -45.59 -18.19 14.38
N PHE A 13 -45.49 -18.74 15.60
CA PHE A 13 -44.68 -19.91 15.89
C PHE A 13 -45.22 -21.19 15.26
N ARG A 14 -46.49 -21.26 14.87
CA ARG A 14 -47.08 -22.42 14.16
C ARG A 14 -46.80 -22.43 12.68
N GLU A 15 -46.47 -21.29 12.07
CA GLU A 15 -46.09 -21.19 10.67
C GLU A 15 -44.58 -21.36 10.50
N LYS A 16 -44.14 -22.62 10.44
CA LYS A 16 -42.71 -22.99 10.31
C LYS A 16 -42.00 -22.33 9.13
N SER A 17 -42.71 -22.02 8.06
CA SER A 17 -42.18 -21.36 6.88
C SER A 17 -41.83 -19.91 7.16
N GLN A 18 -42.63 -19.15 7.91
CA GLN A 18 -42.34 -17.78 8.26
C GLN A 18 -41.16 -17.69 9.23
N LEU A 19 -41.08 -18.59 10.20
CA LEU A 19 -39.94 -18.68 11.12
C LEU A 19 -38.63 -19.01 10.39
N PHE A 20 -38.69 -19.91 9.41
CA PHE A 20 -37.54 -20.23 8.59
C PHE A 20 -37.01 -18.95 7.86
N TRP A 21 -37.90 -18.24 7.16
CA TRP A 21 -37.52 -17.04 6.43
C TRP A 21 -37.05 -15.89 7.35
N LEU A 22 -37.63 -15.80 8.55
CA LEU A 22 -37.28 -14.74 9.51
C LEU A 22 -35.90 -14.95 10.14
N PHE A 23 -35.53 -16.20 10.44
CA PHE A 23 -34.28 -16.52 11.15
C PHE A 23 -33.22 -17.16 10.24
N ALA A 24 -33.58 -18.15 9.44
CA ALA A 24 -32.62 -18.89 8.64
C ALA A 24 -32.08 -18.04 7.48
N PHE A 25 -32.93 -17.26 6.84
CA PHE A 25 -32.53 -16.43 5.70
C PHE A 25 -31.48 -15.37 6.08
N PRO A 26 -31.65 -14.55 7.15
CA PRO A 26 -30.62 -13.62 7.57
C PRO A 26 -29.30 -14.32 7.95
N ILE A 27 -29.36 -15.50 8.59
CA ILE A 27 -28.17 -16.27 8.97
C ILE A 27 -27.45 -16.77 7.71
N ILE A 28 -28.19 -17.34 6.76
CA ILE A 28 -27.62 -17.81 5.48
C ILE A 28 -26.99 -16.61 4.73
N LEU A 29 -27.70 -15.49 4.67
CA LEU A 29 -27.22 -14.29 4.00
C LEU A 29 -25.95 -13.76 4.68
N ALA A 30 -25.95 -13.64 6.01
CA ALA A 30 -24.77 -13.18 6.77
C ALA A 30 -23.59 -14.13 6.58
N THR A 31 -23.80 -15.42 6.58
CA THR A 31 -22.74 -16.42 6.35
C THR A 31 -22.19 -16.32 4.93
N MET A 32 -23.08 -16.15 3.94
CA MET A 32 -22.69 -15.97 2.56
C MET A 32 -21.90 -14.67 2.35
N PHE A 33 -22.37 -13.56 2.93
CA PHE A 33 -21.63 -12.28 2.89
C PHE A 33 -20.30 -12.36 3.61
N ASN A 34 -20.25 -13.00 4.79
CA ASN A 34 -18.99 -13.20 5.50
C ASN A 34 -18.01 -14.05 4.69
N GLY A 35 -18.49 -15.09 4.00
CA GLY A 35 -17.64 -15.90 3.10
C GLY A 35 -17.16 -15.16 1.86
N MET A 36 -17.96 -14.24 1.32
CA MET A 36 -17.57 -13.43 0.15
C MET A 36 -16.69 -12.23 0.53
N PHE A 37 -16.95 -11.60 1.65
CA PHE A 37 -16.38 -10.31 2.01
C PHE A 37 -15.48 -10.36 3.26
N GLY A 38 -15.43 -11.49 3.97
CA GLY A 38 -14.64 -11.63 5.20
C GLY A 38 -13.15 -11.36 5.00
N ASN A 39 -12.61 -11.66 3.82
CA ASN A 39 -11.20 -11.44 3.50
C ASN A 39 -10.92 -10.10 2.82
N ILE A 40 -11.95 -9.29 2.56
CA ILE A 40 -11.75 -7.99 1.88
C ILE A 40 -10.91 -7.06 2.75
N ALA A 41 -11.13 -7.02 4.05
CA ALA A 41 -10.35 -6.19 4.95
C ALA A 41 -8.85 -6.52 4.88
N GLU A 42 -8.49 -7.81 4.89
CA GLU A 42 -7.10 -8.26 4.74
C GLU A 42 -6.51 -7.97 3.35
N SER A 43 -7.36 -7.90 2.32
CA SER A 43 -6.92 -7.59 0.95
C SER A 43 -6.57 -6.13 0.73
N TYR A 44 -7.06 -5.24 1.60
CA TYR A 44 -6.78 -3.80 1.54
C TYR A 44 -5.74 -3.34 2.58
N GLU A 45 -5.18 -4.24 3.37
CA GLU A 45 -4.06 -3.90 4.25
C GLU A 45 -2.82 -3.60 3.40
N LEU A 46 -2.19 -2.45 3.67
CA LEU A 46 -0.89 -2.12 3.09
C LEU A 46 0.13 -3.11 3.65
N ARG A 47 0.77 -3.87 2.79
CA ARG A 47 1.88 -4.75 3.17
C ARG A 47 3.19 -4.08 2.88
N THR A 48 4.14 -4.25 3.77
CA THR A 48 5.52 -3.84 3.55
C THR A 48 6.10 -4.63 2.39
N ILE A 49 6.75 -3.95 1.46
CA ILE A 49 7.42 -4.56 0.30
C ILE A 49 8.94 -4.47 0.46
N ASP A 50 9.64 -5.52 0.06
CA ASP A 50 11.10 -5.55 0.07
C ASP A 50 11.63 -4.78 -1.15
N VAL A 51 12.34 -3.69 -0.88
CA VAL A 51 12.88 -2.80 -1.89
C VAL A 51 14.38 -2.69 -1.74
N VAL A 52 15.10 -2.84 -2.85
CA VAL A 52 16.54 -2.62 -2.90
C VAL A 52 16.81 -1.18 -3.29
N VAL A 53 17.61 -0.48 -2.50
CA VAL A 53 18.07 0.89 -2.79
C VAL A 53 19.50 0.83 -3.32
N VAL A 54 19.71 1.43 -4.49
CA VAL A 54 21.05 1.53 -5.08
C VAL A 54 21.79 2.70 -4.47
N ASP A 55 22.76 2.42 -3.60
CA ASP A 55 23.61 3.42 -2.93
C ASP A 55 24.83 3.76 -3.84
N ASN A 56 24.56 4.59 -4.85
CA ASN A 56 25.55 5.15 -5.74
C ASN A 56 25.85 6.63 -5.39
N ASP A 57 26.70 7.29 -6.16
CA ASP A 57 27.05 8.70 -5.92
C ASP A 57 25.85 9.62 -6.13
N ASP A 58 24.96 9.34 -7.08
CA ASP A 58 23.73 10.10 -7.31
C ASP A 58 22.77 9.99 -6.12
N TRP A 59 22.66 8.80 -5.54
CA TRP A 59 21.89 8.57 -4.32
C TRP A 59 22.42 9.42 -3.15
N ARG A 60 23.76 9.42 -2.96
CA ARG A 60 24.41 10.19 -1.88
C ARG A 60 24.30 11.70 -2.09
N ALA A 61 24.24 12.12 -3.35
CA ALA A 61 24.03 13.52 -3.71
C ALA A 61 22.57 14.00 -3.56
N SER A 62 21.62 13.08 -3.25
CA SER A 62 20.19 13.36 -3.19
C SER A 62 19.62 13.18 -1.77
N PRO A 63 19.85 14.11 -0.83
CA PRO A 63 19.38 13.99 0.55
C PRO A 63 17.85 13.93 0.66
N GLY A 64 17.12 14.56 -0.27
CA GLY A 64 15.66 14.48 -0.33
C GLY A 64 15.15 13.06 -0.61
N ALA A 65 15.80 12.32 -1.51
CA ALA A 65 15.48 10.93 -1.78
C ALA A 65 15.78 10.04 -0.57
N GLN A 66 16.90 10.29 0.12
CA GLN A 66 17.26 9.56 1.35
C GLN A 66 16.22 9.80 2.45
N THR A 67 15.86 11.05 2.71
CA THR A 67 14.84 11.42 3.72
C THR A 67 13.48 10.78 3.41
N LEU A 68 13.08 10.77 2.13
CA LEU A 68 11.83 10.14 1.70
C LEU A 68 11.86 8.64 2.00
N VAL A 69 12.90 7.95 1.56
CA VAL A 69 13.03 6.49 1.73
C VAL A 69 13.13 6.12 3.21
N ASP A 70 13.90 6.85 4.00
CA ASP A 70 13.98 6.64 5.46
C ASP A 70 12.62 6.87 6.14
N GLY A 71 11.84 7.87 5.66
CA GLY A 71 10.51 8.16 6.17
C GLY A 71 9.49 7.04 5.93
N ILE A 72 9.57 6.32 4.80
CA ILE A 72 8.65 5.23 4.43
C ILE A 72 9.21 3.83 4.71
N SER A 73 10.46 3.71 5.15
CA SER A 73 11.09 2.43 5.50
C SER A 73 10.71 1.98 6.91
N SER A 74 10.45 0.68 7.06
CA SER A 74 10.39 0.03 8.37
C SER A 74 11.74 -0.60 8.69
N ASP A 75 12.08 -0.67 9.99
CA ASP A 75 13.10 -1.60 10.45
C ASP A 75 12.64 -3.03 10.16
N ALA A 76 13.56 -3.93 9.84
CA ALA A 76 13.35 -5.24 9.20
C ALA A 76 12.41 -6.25 9.88
N ASP A 77 11.73 -5.88 10.98
CA ASP A 77 10.87 -6.77 11.79
C ASP A 77 9.35 -6.48 11.66
N GLY A 78 8.91 -5.62 10.76
CA GLY A 78 7.52 -5.18 10.67
C GLY A 78 6.71 -5.88 9.58
N ASP A 79 6.04 -6.98 9.91
CA ASP A 79 5.25 -7.76 8.95
C ASP A 79 3.90 -7.11 8.55
N HIS A 80 3.40 -6.15 9.30
CA HIS A 80 2.13 -5.45 9.01
C HIS A 80 2.15 -4.00 9.46
N ILE A 81 1.84 -3.10 8.53
CA ILE A 81 1.53 -1.71 8.86
C ILE A 81 0.10 -1.68 9.40
N LYS A 82 -0.06 -1.51 10.70
CA LYS A 82 -1.36 -1.15 11.25
C LYS A 82 -1.65 0.30 10.88
N ALA A 83 -2.75 0.53 10.19
CA ALA A 83 -3.22 1.85 9.79
C ALA A 83 -3.57 2.79 10.97
N ASP A 84 -3.45 2.32 12.20
CA ASP A 84 -3.80 3.00 13.45
C ASP A 84 -2.65 3.78 14.12
N SER A 85 -1.61 4.18 13.39
CA SER A 85 -0.64 5.12 13.96
C SER A 85 -1.25 6.51 13.99
N ASP A 86 -1.84 6.85 15.10
CA ASP A 86 -2.45 8.14 15.47
C ASP A 86 -1.42 9.29 15.57
N ASP A 87 -0.16 9.02 15.23
CA ASP A 87 0.97 9.95 15.40
C ASP A 87 1.29 10.79 14.14
N GLY A 88 0.51 10.70 13.08
CA GLY A 88 0.77 11.43 11.83
C GLY A 88 2.07 11.01 11.12
N ALA A 89 2.72 9.95 11.56
CA ALA A 89 3.87 9.36 10.90
C ALA A 89 3.43 8.70 9.57
N MET A 90 4.24 8.84 8.53
CA MET A 90 3.99 8.15 7.26
C MET A 90 3.95 6.63 7.48
N PRO A 91 3.01 5.92 6.83
CA PRO A 91 2.97 4.47 6.91
C PRO A 91 4.29 3.88 6.39
N LYS A 92 4.83 2.91 7.11
CA LYS A 92 6.05 2.19 6.72
C LYS A 92 5.70 1.23 5.58
N LEU A 93 6.04 1.62 4.35
CA LEU A 93 5.64 0.93 3.13
C LEU A 93 6.68 -0.06 2.64
N ILE A 94 7.95 0.15 2.97
CA ILE A 94 9.05 -0.64 2.42
C ILE A 94 10.01 -1.14 3.50
N THR A 95 10.60 -2.31 3.25
CA THR A 95 11.83 -2.76 3.91
C THR A 95 12.98 -2.47 2.95
N ALA A 96 13.84 -1.51 3.28
CA ALA A 96 14.90 -1.08 2.40
C ALA A 96 16.20 -1.84 2.63
N THR A 97 16.72 -2.50 1.59
CA THR A 97 18.05 -3.11 1.58
C THR A 97 18.97 -2.34 0.65
N LYS A 98 20.12 -1.89 1.11
CA LYS A 98 21.07 -1.13 0.30
C LYS A 98 21.99 -2.05 -0.50
N THR A 99 22.26 -1.70 -1.75
CA THR A 99 23.24 -2.35 -2.62
C THR A 99 24.08 -1.30 -3.35
N SER A 100 25.30 -1.67 -3.73
CA SER A 100 26.26 -0.73 -4.35
C SER A 100 26.08 -0.57 -5.85
N SER A 101 25.29 -1.40 -6.52
CA SER A 101 25.19 -1.36 -7.99
C SER A 101 23.80 -1.72 -8.49
N VAL A 102 23.44 -1.15 -9.65
CA VAL A 102 22.20 -1.46 -10.37
C VAL A 102 22.15 -2.93 -10.79
N GLN A 103 23.30 -3.51 -11.14
CA GLN A 103 23.38 -4.93 -11.53
C GLN A 103 23.03 -5.86 -10.37
N ALA A 104 23.53 -5.57 -9.17
CA ALA A 104 23.19 -6.34 -7.97
C ALA A 104 21.70 -6.17 -7.59
N ALA A 105 21.15 -4.97 -7.75
CA ALA A 105 19.72 -4.72 -7.56
C ALA A 105 18.87 -5.55 -8.54
N ASN A 106 19.22 -5.54 -9.83
CA ASN A 106 18.52 -6.33 -10.85
C ASN A 106 18.62 -7.84 -10.58
N GLN A 107 19.74 -8.32 -10.04
CA GLN A 107 19.87 -9.72 -9.66
C GLN A 107 18.95 -10.09 -8.49
N LEU A 108 18.84 -9.23 -7.48
CA LEU A 108 17.91 -9.44 -6.36
C LEU A 108 16.44 -9.43 -6.82
N LEU A 109 16.10 -8.57 -7.79
CA LEU A 109 14.78 -8.57 -8.41
C LEU A 109 14.51 -9.86 -9.19
N SER A 110 15.46 -10.33 -9.99
CA SER A 110 15.32 -11.57 -10.79
C SER A 110 15.28 -12.82 -9.92
N ASP A 111 16.01 -12.84 -8.81
CA ASP A 111 16.01 -13.91 -7.82
C ASP A 111 14.73 -13.93 -6.95
N GLY A 112 13.85 -12.93 -7.10
CA GLY A 112 12.64 -12.79 -6.29
C GLY A 112 12.89 -12.42 -4.83
N LYS A 113 14.10 -11.94 -4.49
CA LYS A 113 14.49 -11.52 -3.15
C LYS A 113 14.05 -10.10 -2.82
N ALA A 114 13.65 -9.33 -3.84
CA ALA A 114 13.07 -8.02 -3.71
C ALA A 114 11.93 -7.86 -4.71
N GLN A 115 10.91 -7.11 -4.34
CA GLN A 115 9.77 -6.78 -5.19
C GLN A 115 10.03 -5.53 -6.03
N GLY A 116 10.85 -4.61 -5.51
CA GLY A 116 11.20 -3.36 -6.19
C GLY A 116 12.66 -2.97 -5.99
N ALA A 117 13.16 -2.10 -6.87
CA ALA A 117 14.44 -1.44 -6.70
C ALA A 117 14.30 0.06 -6.93
N LEU A 118 14.87 0.86 -6.04
CA LEU A 118 14.95 2.30 -6.12
C LEU A 118 16.37 2.73 -6.47
N SER A 119 16.48 3.59 -7.46
CA SER A 119 17.73 4.25 -7.82
C SER A 119 17.49 5.73 -8.06
N VAL A 120 18.52 6.55 -7.96
CA VAL A 120 18.47 7.97 -8.31
C VAL A 120 19.28 8.14 -9.60
N ASP A 121 18.75 8.93 -10.52
CA ASP A 121 19.48 9.33 -11.73
C ASP A 121 20.32 10.59 -11.51
N GLY A 122 21.13 10.95 -12.52
CA GLY A 122 21.99 12.14 -12.45
C GLY A 122 21.25 13.50 -12.35
N GLU A 123 19.92 13.49 -12.49
CA GLU A 123 19.07 14.67 -12.30
C GLU A 123 18.42 14.71 -10.89
N GLY A 124 18.72 13.73 -10.02
CA GLY A 124 18.17 13.63 -8.68
C GLY A 124 16.76 13.04 -8.64
N LYS A 125 16.28 12.43 -9.72
CA LYS A 125 14.97 11.78 -9.80
C LYS A 125 15.04 10.34 -9.33
N LEU A 126 14.05 9.92 -8.57
CA LEU A 126 13.86 8.52 -8.19
C LEU A 126 13.31 7.69 -9.34
N GLN A 127 13.92 6.56 -9.58
CA GLN A 127 13.46 5.54 -10.51
C GLN A 127 13.07 4.28 -9.75
N LEU A 128 11.86 3.77 -9.99
CA LEU A 128 11.35 2.53 -9.42
C LEU A 128 11.35 1.45 -10.50
N ALA A 129 12.16 0.42 -10.31
CA ALA A 129 12.10 -0.81 -11.09
C ALA A 129 11.34 -1.87 -10.30
N ILE A 130 10.45 -2.60 -10.97
CA ILE A 130 9.60 -3.64 -10.37
C ILE A 130 10.03 -4.99 -10.90
N SER A 131 10.03 -6.03 -10.04
CA SER A 131 10.35 -7.39 -10.45
C SER A 131 9.36 -7.91 -11.50
N GLN A 132 9.84 -8.74 -12.42
CA GLN A 132 9.02 -9.30 -13.50
C GLN A 132 7.88 -10.18 -12.98
N ALA A 133 8.09 -10.84 -11.84
CA ALA A 133 7.05 -11.61 -11.15
C ALA A 133 5.87 -10.71 -10.68
N MET A 134 6.18 -9.51 -10.20
CA MET A 134 5.16 -8.53 -9.79
C MET A 134 4.47 -7.88 -11.00
N GLN A 135 5.20 -7.64 -12.08
CA GLN A 135 4.64 -7.05 -13.30
C GLN A 135 3.60 -7.98 -13.96
N SER A 136 3.80 -9.29 -13.89
CA SER A 136 2.80 -10.27 -14.35
C SER A 136 1.57 -10.35 -13.43
N SER A 137 1.73 -10.12 -12.14
CA SER A 137 0.64 -10.09 -11.16
C SER A 137 -0.29 -8.89 -11.35
N VAL A 138 0.26 -7.72 -11.71
CA VAL A 138 -0.51 -6.50 -12.00
C VAL A 138 -1.39 -6.67 -13.24
N THR A 139 -0.98 -7.51 -14.21
CA THR A 139 -1.76 -7.78 -15.44
C THR A 139 -2.86 -8.81 -15.21
N ASP A 140 -2.73 -9.67 -14.22
CA ASP A 140 -3.68 -10.75 -13.92
C ASP A 140 -4.51 -10.40 -12.67
N VAL A 141 -5.45 -9.47 -12.85
CA VAL A 141 -6.32 -8.87 -11.81
C VAL A 141 -7.13 -9.92 -11.01
N MET A 142 -7.16 -11.16 -11.46
CA MET A 142 -7.89 -12.27 -10.82
C MET A 142 -7.04 -13.17 -9.93
N ALA A 143 -5.72 -13.10 -9.99
CA ALA A 143 -4.83 -14.10 -9.38
C ALA A 143 -3.93 -13.56 -8.27
N SER A 144 -3.84 -12.26 -8.07
CA SER A 144 -2.86 -11.67 -7.15
C SER A 144 -3.44 -11.27 -5.81
N SER A 145 -2.65 -11.44 -4.79
CA SER A 145 -2.81 -10.92 -3.45
C SER A 145 -2.89 -9.37 -3.50
N GLY A 146 -4.11 -8.84 -3.61
CA GLY A 146 -4.41 -7.43 -3.90
C GLY A 146 -3.73 -6.38 -3.01
N SER A 147 -3.19 -6.78 -1.85
CA SER A 147 -2.49 -5.89 -0.92
C SER A 147 -1.08 -5.48 -1.38
N LEU A 148 -0.33 -6.36 -2.06
CA LEU A 148 1.00 -6.03 -2.61
C LEU A 148 0.88 -5.06 -3.79
N ASP A 149 -0.13 -5.23 -4.63
CA ASP A 149 -0.41 -4.33 -5.75
C ASP A 149 -0.76 -2.91 -5.27
N ILE A 150 -1.51 -2.81 -4.16
CA ILE A 150 -1.84 -1.53 -3.55
C ILE A 150 -0.58 -0.85 -3.00
N SER A 151 0.25 -1.56 -2.25
CA SER A 151 1.50 -1.02 -1.69
C SER A 151 2.45 -0.55 -2.79
N LEU A 152 2.57 -1.32 -3.87
CA LEU A 152 3.40 -0.96 -5.01
C LEU A 152 2.85 0.27 -5.76
N THR A 153 1.53 0.37 -5.92
CA THR A 153 0.88 1.52 -6.52
C THR A 153 1.08 2.77 -5.67
N VAL A 154 0.95 2.65 -4.35
CA VAL A 154 1.21 3.76 -3.42
C VAL A 154 2.68 4.19 -3.50
N LEU A 155 3.63 3.25 -3.50
CA LEU A 155 5.05 3.56 -3.67
C LEU A 155 5.32 4.27 -5.00
N GLY A 156 4.74 3.79 -6.10
CA GLY A 156 4.85 4.43 -7.41
C GLY A 156 4.34 5.87 -7.42
N ASN A 157 3.20 6.12 -6.77
CA ASN A 157 2.64 7.46 -6.63
C ASN A 157 3.53 8.38 -5.78
N ILE A 158 4.15 7.86 -4.72
CA ILE A 158 5.09 8.62 -3.87
C ILE A 158 6.34 9.01 -4.68
N VAL A 159 6.89 8.07 -5.45
CA VAL A 159 8.04 8.33 -6.33
C VAL A 159 7.69 9.38 -7.40
N ASP A 160 6.51 9.28 -8.00
CA ASP A 160 6.05 10.25 -9.00
C ASP A 160 5.84 11.65 -8.39
N LEU A 161 5.26 11.73 -7.20
CA LEU A 161 5.10 12.99 -6.46
C LEU A 161 6.46 13.61 -6.11
N TYR A 162 7.42 12.82 -5.64
CA TYR A 162 8.77 13.26 -5.37
C TYR A 162 9.42 13.84 -6.64
N ASN A 163 9.34 13.13 -7.75
CA ASN A 163 9.93 13.54 -9.02
C ASN A 163 9.29 14.84 -9.55
N ARG A 164 7.97 15.00 -9.40
CA ARG A 164 7.29 16.26 -9.75
C ARG A 164 7.77 17.43 -8.91
N ASN A 165 7.90 17.24 -7.61
CA ASN A 165 8.40 18.28 -6.70
C ASN A 165 9.87 18.64 -7.01
N THR A 166 10.72 17.65 -7.27
CA THR A 166 12.11 17.85 -7.67
C THR A 166 12.19 18.66 -8.98
N ASN A 167 11.35 18.34 -9.97
CA ASN A 167 11.27 19.11 -11.22
C ASN A 167 10.86 20.57 -10.99
N VAL A 168 9.90 20.83 -10.09
CA VAL A 168 9.47 22.19 -9.76
C VAL A 168 10.60 22.97 -9.11
N VAL A 169 11.30 22.38 -8.14
CA VAL A 169 12.42 23.02 -7.45
C VAL A 169 13.56 23.33 -8.42
N VAL A 170 13.95 22.36 -9.24
CA VAL A 170 15.02 22.56 -10.24
C VAL A 170 14.62 23.63 -11.26
N ASN A 171 13.41 23.62 -11.77
CA ASN A 171 12.92 24.61 -12.73
C ASN A 171 12.86 26.02 -12.11
N THR A 172 12.40 26.11 -10.87
CA THR A 172 12.36 27.38 -10.12
C THR A 172 13.76 27.91 -9.86
N ALA A 173 14.70 27.05 -9.45
CA ALA A 173 16.08 27.42 -9.24
C ALA A 173 16.77 27.96 -10.51
N GLN A 174 16.45 27.37 -11.65
CA GLN A 174 17.02 27.77 -12.94
C GLN A 174 16.43 29.08 -13.51
N HIS A 175 15.12 29.29 -13.33
CA HIS A 175 14.41 30.40 -13.96
C HIS A 175 14.09 31.56 -13.01
N ASN A 176 13.95 31.30 -11.71
CA ASN A 176 13.66 32.32 -10.69
C ASN A 176 14.26 31.94 -9.33
N PRO A 177 15.59 32.03 -9.17
CA PRO A 177 16.25 31.60 -7.94
C PRO A 177 15.83 32.41 -6.70
N SER A 178 15.33 33.65 -6.88
CA SER A 178 14.85 34.49 -5.76
C SER A 178 13.54 33.94 -5.15
N ALA A 179 12.72 33.25 -5.90
CA ALA A 179 11.49 32.67 -5.36
C ALA A 179 11.71 31.54 -4.32
N LEU A 180 12.90 30.93 -4.32
CA LEU A 180 13.27 29.91 -3.32
C LEU A 180 13.74 30.54 -1.99
N LEU A 181 14.00 31.84 -1.98
CA LEU A 181 14.49 32.57 -0.79
C LEU A 181 13.36 33.32 -0.08
N ASP A 182 12.24 33.60 -0.77
CA ASP A 182 11.11 34.35 -0.22
C ASP A 182 10.18 33.52 0.68
N ASP A 183 10.17 32.20 0.53
CA ASP A 183 9.33 31.27 1.34
C ASP A 183 10.04 30.72 2.59
N ALA A 184 11.19 31.25 2.97
CA ALA A 184 12.01 30.75 4.09
C ALA A 184 11.75 31.47 5.43
N PHE A 185 10.62 32.24 5.58
CA PHE A 185 10.25 32.89 6.84
C PHE A 185 8.78 32.70 7.20
#